data_152c3f7756bd167bb7ed307d4d7f8dc5
#
_entry.id   152c3f7756bd167bb7ed307d4d7f8dc5
#
_cell.length_a   1.000
_cell.length_b   1.000
_cell.length_c   1.000
_cell.angle_alpha   90.00
_cell.angle_beta   90.00
_cell.angle_gamma   90.00
#
_symmetry.space_group_name_H-M   'P 1'
#
loop_
_entity.id
_entity.type
_entity.pdbx_description
1 polymer ?
#
loop_
_entity_poly.entity_id
_entity_poly.type
_entity_poly.pdbx_seq_one_letter_code
_entity_poly.pdbx_strand_id
1 'polypeptide(L)'
;MKQRLLVMNGQRLVQNEQGGQWNTDKVEKAGTVKPGIYNIHLSIQADKTKIHDGIIVYSDKSHVYQQVGKQFIKHDRSDFDKVPDVGNNSSIKYDSGKAIVSTSSIKLGRGIS
;
A
#
# COMPACT_ATOMS: atom_id res chain seq x y z
N MET A 1 5.68 13.93 -11.36
CA MET A 1 5.83 12.65 -12.09
C MET A 1 4.77 11.67 -11.63
N LYS A 2 4.06 11.07 -12.56
CA LYS A 2 3.03 10.09 -12.22
C LYS A 2 3.66 8.72 -12.03
N GLN A 3 3.12 7.96 -11.09
CA GLN A 3 3.61 6.62 -10.79
C GLN A 3 2.41 5.68 -10.62
N ARG A 4 2.54 4.48 -11.13
CA ARG A 4 1.51 3.46 -10.98
C ARG A 4 2.11 2.08 -10.83
N LEU A 5 1.31 1.15 -10.33
CA LEU A 5 1.66 -0.27 -10.33
C LEU A 5 0.81 -0.98 -11.36
N LEU A 6 1.44 -1.87 -12.10
CA LEU A 6 0.73 -2.77 -13.00
C LEU A 6 0.98 -4.18 -12.50
N VAL A 7 -0.07 -4.84 -12.03
CA VAL A 7 0.04 -6.19 -11.49
C VAL A 7 -0.59 -7.16 -12.48
N MET A 8 0.23 -8.07 -12.99
CA MET A 8 -0.22 -9.08 -13.94
C MET A 8 0.74 -10.27 -13.92
N ASN A 9 0.21 -11.45 -14.20
CA ASN A 9 1.02 -12.67 -14.32
C ASN A 9 1.92 -12.93 -13.11
N GLY A 10 1.44 -12.59 -11.91
CA GLY A 10 2.20 -12.78 -10.69
C GLY A 10 3.32 -11.78 -10.47
N GLN A 11 3.38 -10.73 -11.30
CA GLN A 11 4.40 -9.70 -11.20
C GLN A 11 3.78 -8.35 -10.88
N ARG A 12 4.54 -7.53 -10.17
CA ARG A 12 4.16 -6.15 -9.88
C ARG A 12 5.21 -5.25 -10.51
N LEU A 13 4.76 -4.48 -11.51
CA LEU A 13 5.63 -3.57 -12.22
C LEU A 13 5.43 -2.16 -11.69
N VAL A 14 6.51 -1.52 -11.27
CA VAL A 14 6.49 -0.13 -10.82
C VAL A 14 6.80 0.74 -12.02
N GLN A 15 5.85 1.56 -12.42
CA GLN A 15 5.96 2.35 -13.65
C GLN A 15 5.87 3.83 -13.36
N ASN A 16 6.67 4.60 -14.12
CA ASN A 16 6.66 6.06 -14.06
C ASN A 16 6.34 6.62 -15.43
N GLU A 17 5.59 7.71 -15.47
CA GLU A 17 5.28 8.40 -16.72
C GLU A 17 6.31 9.49 -16.97
N GLN A 18 6.86 9.49 -18.19
CA GLN A 18 7.76 10.53 -18.66
C GLN A 18 7.42 10.84 -20.11
N GLY A 19 7.14 12.10 -20.42
CA GLY A 19 6.85 12.51 -21.78
C GLY A 19 5.65 11.79 -22.41
N GLY A 20 4.67 11.46 -21.60
CA GLY A 20 3.48 10.76 -22.08
C GLY A 20 3.63 9.25 -22.20
N GLN A 21 4.78 8.72 -21.78
CA GLN A 21 5.03 7.28 -21.85
C GLN A 21 5.26 6.69 -20.47
N TRP A 22 4.75 5.47 -20.29
CA TRP A 22 4.96 4.73 -19.05
C TRP A 22 6.16 3.82 -19.19
N ASN A 23 7.14 4.01 -18.30
CA ASN A 23 8.36 3.21 -18.27
C ASN A 23 8.38 2.36 -17.01
N THR A 24 8.82 1.11 -17.13
CA THR A 24 8.92 0.21 -15.99
C THR A 24 10.26 0.40 -15.30
N ASP A 25 10.23 0.82 -14.03
CA ASP A 25 11.44 1.00 -13.22
C ASP A 25 11.85 -0.28 -12.52
N LYS A 26 10.87 -1.03 -12.02
CA LYS A 26 11.11 -2.24 -11.24
C LYS A 26 10.11 -3.30 -11.59
N VAL A 27 10.52 -4.54 -11.44
CA VAL A 27 9.62 -5.70 -11.54
C VAL A 27 9.83 -6.51 -10.27
N GLU A 28 8.74 -6.75 -9.54
CA GLU A 28 8.76 -7.50 -8.29
C GLU A 28 7.67 -8.55 -8.32
N LYS A 29 7.72 -9.49 -7.37
CA LYS A 29 6.64 -10.46 -7.25
C LYS A 29 5.41 -9.78 -6.69
N ALA A 30 4.25 -10.11 -7.24
CA ALA A 30 3.00 -9.53 -6.79
C ALA A 30 2.56 -10.06 -5.44
N GLY A 31 2.95 -11.28 -5.09
CA GLY A 31 2.49 -11.90 -3.86
C GLY A 31 0.98 -12.03 -3.85
N THR A 32 0.32 -11.50 -2.84
CA THR A 32 -1.13 -11.54 -2.72
C THR A 32 -1.82 -10.33 -3.33
N VAL A 33 -1.08 -9.40 -3.92
CA VAL A 33 -1.69 -8.25 -4.59
C VAL A 33 -2.39 -8.71 -5.85
N LYS A 34 -3.65 -8.36 -6.00
CA LYS A 34 -4.46 -8.83 -7.12
C LYS A 34 -4.08 -8.13 -8.41
N PRO A 35 -4.28 -8.80 -9.57
CA PRO A 35 -4.02 -8.17 -10.87
C PRO A 35 -4.83 -6.90 -11.05
N GLY A 36 -4.24 -5.91 -11.69
CA GLY A 36 -4.90 -4.64 -11.97
C GLY A 36 -3.90 -3.51 -12.10
N ILE A 37 -4.42 -2.33 -12.34
CA ILE A 37 -3.64 -1.10 -12.40
C ILE A 37 -3.93 -0.30 -11.13
N TYR A 38 -2.87 0.07 -10.41
CA TYR A 38 -2.98 0.81 -9.16
C TYR A 38 -2.32 2.18 -9.36
N ASN A 39 -3.14 3.22 -9.46
CA ASN A 39 -2.66 4.57 -9.74
C ASN A 39 -2.23 5.25 -8.44
N ILE A 40 -1.08 4.85 -7.92
CA ILE A 40 -0.59 5.34 -6.62
C ILE A 40 -0.26 6.83 -6.64
N HIS A 41 -0.10 7.43 -7.81
CA HIS A 41 0.09 8.90 -7.90
C HIS A 41 -1.17 9.67 -7.50
N LEU A 42 -2.31 8.99 -7.44
CA LEU A 42 -3.57 9.61 -6.98
C LEU A 42 -3.80 9.41 -5.48
N SER A 43 -2.80 8.92 -4.76
CA SER A 43 -2.91 8.68 -3.33
C SER A 43 -3.11 9.99 -2.57
N ILE A 44 -3.90 9.92 -1.50
CA ILE A 44 -4.07 11.04 -0.59
C ILE A 44 -3.28 10.76 0.68
N GLN A 45 -2.78 11.80 1.30
CA GLN A 45 -2.03 11.69 2.54
C GLN A 45 -2.92 11.14 3.64
N ALA A 46 -2.42 10.20 4.43
CA ALA A 46 -3.18 9.59 5.51
C ALA A 46 -3.66 10.63 6.51
N ASP A 47 -4.94 10.53 6.87
CA ASP A 47 -5.51 11.34 7.93
C ASP A 47 -5.19 10.63 9.26
N LYS A 48 -4.36 11.26 10.07
CA LYS A 48 -3.87 10.63 11.30
C LYS A 48 -4.90 10.56 12.41
N THR A 49 -6.10 11.07 12.17
CA THR A 49 -7.21 10.98 13.12
C THR A 49 -8.11 9.79 12.82
N LYS A 50 -7.85 9.04 11.75
CA LYS A 50 -8.69 7.94 11.30
C LYS A 50 -7.92 6.63 11.26
N ILE A 51 -8.67 5.53 11.24
CA ILE A 51 -8.11 4.19 11.06
C ILE A 51 -8.24 3.85 9.57
N HIS A 52 -7.17 3.33 8.99
CA HIS A 52 -7.12 2.97 7.58
C HIS A 52 -7.01 1.45 7.47
N ASP A 53 -8.04 0.81 6.93
CA ASP A 53 -8.08 -0.64 6.73
C ASP A 53 -7.97 -0.96 5.26
N GLY A 54 -6.99 -1.74 4.88
CA GLY A 54 -6.83 -2.14 3.50
C GLY A 54 -5.52 -2.85 3.24
N ILE A 55 -5.35 -3.25 1.99
CA ILE A 55 -4.17 -4.00 1.58
C ILE A 55 -3.02 -3.04 1.27
N ILE A 56 -1.82 -3.43 1.69
CA ILE A 56 -0.60 -2.67 1.36
C ILE A 56 -0.22 -3.07 -0.06
N VAL A 57 -0.22 -2.11 -0.97
CA VAL A 57 0.05 -2.39 -2.38
C VAL A 57 1.49 -2.08 -2.79
N TYR A 58 2.15 -1.18 -2.08
CA TYR A 58 3.53 -0.80 -2.40
C TYR A 58 4.15 -0.04 -1.23
N SER A 59 5.46 -0.14 -1.10
CA SER A 59 6.21 0.73 -0.20
C SER A 59 7.55 1.06 -0.84
N ASP A 60 8.01 2.28 -0.62
CA ASP A 60 9.34 2.69 -1.07
C ASP A 60 10.11 3.30 0.11
N LYS A 61 11.17 4.05 -0.17
CA LYS A 61 12.00 4.63 0.90
C LYS A 61 11.28 5.69 1.71
N SER A 62 10.26 6.29 1.15
CA SER A 62 9.60 7.46 1.74
C SER A 62 8.17 7.19 2.17
N HIS A 63 7.49 6.28 1.53
CA HIS A 63 6.05 6.11 1.72
C HIS A 63 5.63 4.65 1.73
N VAL A 64 4.46 4.42 2.35
CA VAL A 64 3.76 3.14 2.32
C VAL A 64 2.39 3.42 1.70
N TYR A 65 2.02 2.69 0.66
CA TYR A 65 0.77 2.90 -0.06
C TYR A 65 -0.21 1.79 0.28
N GLN A 66 -1.40 2.20 0.68
CA GLN A 66 -2.47 1.29 1.10
C GLN A 66 -3.72 1.56 0.27
N GLN A 67 -4.37 0.51 -0.19
CA GLN A 67 -5.66 0.64 -0.85
C GLN A 67 -6.77 0.45 0.15
N VAL A 68 -7.58 1.49 0.34
CA VAL A 68 -8.70 1.50 1.26
C VAL A 68 -9.96 1.74 0.43
N GLY A 69 -10.74 0.68 0.19
CA GLY A 69 -11.88 0.79 -0.70
C GLY A 69 -11.43 1.14 -2.11
N LYS A 70 -11.91 2.27 -2.63
CA LYS A 70 -11.54 2.75 -3.96
C LYS A 70 -10.45 3.80 -3.94
N GLN A 71 -9.89 4.10 -2.76
CA GLN A 71 -8.88 5.14 -2.61
C GLN A 71 -7.53 4.54 -2.31
N PHE A 72 -6.49 5.29 -2.63
CA PHE A 72 -5.12 4.95 -2.24
C PHE A 72 -4.68 5.95 -1.17
N ILE A 73 -4.18 5.43 -0.06
CA ILE A 73 -3.73 6.23 1.07
C ILE A 73 -2.22 6.14 1.14
N LYS A 74 -1.57 7.28 1.23
CA LYS A 74 -0.12 7.38 1.32
C LYS A 74 0.26 7.69 2.76
N HIS A 75 1.03 6.79 3.37
CA HIS A 75 1.55 6.97 4.72
C HIS A 75 3.03 7.30 4.65
N ASP A 76 3.51 8.14 5.56
CA ASP A 76 4.94 8.42 5.65
C ASP A 76 5.64 7.22 6.29
N ARG A 77 6.64 6.70 5.61
CA ARG A 77 7.35 5.52 6.09
C ARG A 77 8.02 5.75 7.44
N SER A 78 8.48 6.99 7.68
CA SER A 78 9.14 7.35 8.94
C SER A 78 8.23 7.25 10.16
N ASP A 79 6.92 7.19 9.97
CA ASP A 79 5.98 7.05 11.08
C ASP A 79 5.88 5.61 11.58
N PHE A 80 6.46 4.66 10.87
CA PHE A 80 6.36 3.23 11.20
C PHE A 80 7.61 2.74 11.92
N ASP A 81 7.44 2.04 13.03
CA ASP A 81 8.54 1.31 13.64
C ASP A 81 8.87 0.08 12.81
N LYS A 82 7.85 -0.56 12.27
CA LYS A 82 8.00 -1.70 11.39
C LYS A 82 7.01 -1.56 10.24
N VAL A 83 7.53 -1.45 9.03
CA VAL A 83 6.70 -1.29 7.84
C VAL A 83 5.98 -2.60 7.54
N PRO A 84 4.65 -2.56 7.33
CA PRO A 84 3.92 -3.78 6.98
C PRO A 84 4.32 -4.28 5.61
N ASP A 85 4.24 -5.60 5.42
CA ASP A 85 4.61 -6.21 4.15
C ASP A 85 3.59 -5.91 3.06
N VAL A 86 4.08 -5.72 1.85
CA VAL A 86 3.22 -5.56 0.68
C VAL A 86 2.39 -6.83 0.49
N GLY A 87 1.11 -6.65 0.25
CA GLY A 87 0.17 -7.75 0.10
C GLY A 87 -0.62 -8.07 1.37
N ASN A 88 -0.18 -7.55 2.51
CA ASN A 88 -0.91 -7.78 3.77
C ASN A 88 -2.10 -6.85 3.88
N ASN A 89 -3.19 -7.40 4.38
CA ASN A 89 -4.37 -6.61 4.71
C ASN A 89 -4.17 -6.08 6.12
N SER A 90 -3.97 -4.78 6.24
CA SER A 90 -3.54 -4.16 7.50
C SER A 90 -4.51 -3.07 7.94
N SER A 91 -4.63 -2.93 9.25
CA SER A 91 -5.34 -1.83 9.87
C SER A 91 -4.28 -0.89 10.45
N ILE A 92 -4.28 0.35 10.00
CA ILE A 92 -3.28 1.33 10.42
C ILE A 92 -3.97 2.49 11.12
N LYS A 93 -3.61 2.70 12.37
CA LYS A 93 -4.08 3.85 13.13
C LYS A 93 -2.86 4.63 13.64
N TYR A 94 -3.09 5.85 14.06
CA TYR A 94 -2.01 6.70 14.54
C TYR A 94 -2.21 7.05 16.01
N ASP A 95 -1.11 6.99 16.76
CA ASP A 95 -1.10 7.37 18.14
C ASP A 95 0.17 8.21 18.38
N SER A 96 -0.02 9.46 18.78
CA SER A 96 1.08 10.41 18.99
C SER A 96 2.01 10.53 17.77
N GLY A 97 1.42 10.50 16.58
CA GLY A 97 2.17 10.61 15.34
C GLY A 97 2.80 9.33 14.84
N LYS A 98 2.68 8.25 15.59
CA LYS A 98 3.23 6.95 15.20
C LYS A 98 2.15 6.05 14.59
N ALA A 99 2.49 5.38 13.51
CA ALA A 99 1.59 4.43 12.89
C ALA A 99 1.62 3.10 13.65
N ILE A 100 0.44 2.63 14.03
CA ILE A 100 0.29 1.36 14.72
C ILE A 100 -0.42 0.41 13.77
N VAL A 101 0.23 -0.69 13.44
CA VAL A 101 -0.25 -1.64 12.44
C VAL A 101 -0.75 -2.90 13.10
N SER A 102 -1.95 -3.32 12.70
CA SER A 102 -2.45 -4.64 13.07
C SER A 102 -2.96 -5.34 11.82
N THR A 103 -2.95 -6.67 11.84
CA THR A 103 -3.40 -7.45 10.69
C THR A 103 -4.88 -7.66 10.80
N SER A 104 -5.65 -7.09 9.86
CA SER A 104 -7.09 -7.15 9.95
C SER A 104 -7.65 -8.53 9.65
N SER A 105 -6.90 -9.39 9.01
CA SER A 105 -7.35 -10.75 8.72
C SER A 105 -7.37 -11.67 9.93
N ILE A 106 -6.87 -11.23 11.04
CA ILE A 106 -6.79 -12.08 12.21
C ILE A 106 -8.11 -12.34 12.86
N LYS A 107 -8.99 -11.72 12.52
CA LYS A 107 -10.21 -12.00 13.07
C LYS A 107 -10.71 -13.27 12.99
N LEU A 108 -10.29 -13.76 12.97
CA LEU A 108 -10.69 -14.71 12.67
C LEU A 108 -10.56 -15.56 13.36
N GLY A 109 -10.09 -14.89 13.41
CA GLY A 109 -10.19 -15.33 13.93
C GLY A 109 -10.34 -16.08 14.40
N ARG A 110 -10.37 -15.95 14.33
CA ARG A 110 -10.43 -16.43 14.68
C ARG A 110 -10.58 -17.01 15.37
N GLY A 111 -10.64 -16.88 15.36
CA GLY A 111 -10.86 -17.17 15.89
C GLY A 111 -10.89 -17.81 16.58
N ILE A 112 -11.10 -17.89 16.73
CA ILE A 112 -11.08 -18.27 17.19
C ILE A 112 -11.01 -18.90 17.54
N SER A 113 -11.24 -18.91 17.48
CA SER A 113 -11.09 -19.20 17.64
C SER A 113 -10.83 -19.57 17.93
#